data_1900341d5e9ccb2e28ac63b64657d276
#
_entry.id   1900341d5e9ccb2e28ac63b64657d276
#
_cell.length_a   1.000
_cell.length_b   1.000
_cell.length_c   1.000
_cell.angle_alpha   90.00
_cell.angle_beta   90.00
_cell.angle_gamma   90.00
#
_symmetry.space_group_name_H-M   'P 1'
#
loop_
_entity.id
_entity.type
_entity.pdbx_description
1 polymer ?
#
loop_
_entity_poly.entity_id
_entity_poly.type
_entity_poly.pdbx_seq_one_letter_code
_entity_poly.pdbx_strand_id
1 'polypeptide(L)'
;VELMDGVRLNLITYLSSRHHPESWVKGGYLQLDKLPFLGNPDWFAKYMTLRVGHMEINYGDAHFRRTDNGNAMYNPFVGNYIMDAFATEVGGDLTFQNNGFLVMGGMTGGEIQGGVTNPDNRKVSLIGKLGYDKQLSEDFRLRLTGSIYTTAGSQRNTLYGGDRAGSRYYMVMENTLASTSRNFTSGRINPGQTD
;
A
#
# COMPACT_ATOMS: atom_id res chain seq x y z
N VAL A 1 11.57 -9.85 12.15
CA VAL A 1 12.83 -10.22 12.82
C VAL A 1 13.70 -8.99 12.91
N GLU A 2 14.23 -8.70 14.08
CA GLU A 2 15.25 -7.66 14.27
C GLU A 2 16.61 -8.27 13.94
N LEU A 3 17.32 -7.67 12.99
CA LEU A 3 18.64 -8.14 12.57
C LEU A 3 19.75 -7.49 13.41
N MET A 4 19.55 -6.23 13.74
CA MET A 4 20.38 -5.42 14.65
C MET A 4 19.59 -4.19 15.08
N ASP A 5 20.10 -3.46 16.07
CA ASP A 5 19.44 -2.27 16.60
C ASP A 5 19.05 -1.27 15.49
N GLY A 6 17.73 -1.05 15.35
CA GLY A 6 17.15 -0.17 14.34
C GLY A 6 17.10 -0.74 12.92
N VAL A 7 17.40 -2.04 12.72
CA VAL A 7 17.32 -2.72 11.41
C VAL A 7 16.42 -3.94 11.53
N ARG A 8 15.29 -3.92 10.86
CA ARG A 8 14.27 -4.97 10.93
C ARG A 8 13.96 -5.56 9.57
N LEU A 9 13.89 -6.89 9.48
CA LEU A 9 13.33 -7.61 8.35
C LEU A 9 11.88 -7.96 8.67
N ASN A 10 10.97 -7.48 7.85
CA ASN A 10 9.56 -7.80 7.91
C ASN A 10 9.22 -8.81 6.81
N LEU A 11 8.62 -9.92 7.18
CA LEU A 11 8.09 -10.92 6.26
C LEU A 11 6.60 -11.09 6.55
N ILE A 12 5.78 -10.92 5.52
CA ILE A 12 4.33 -11.02 5.61
C ILE A 12 3.91 -12.26 4.87
N THR A 13 3.36 -13.23 5.60
CA THR A 13 2.78 -14.45 5.03
C THR A 13 1.27 -14.36 5.00
N TYR A 14 0.68 -14.91 3.98
CA TYR A 14 -0.76 -15.03 3.83
C TYR A 14 -1.18 -16.50 3.93
N LEU A 15 -2.16 -16.77 4.77
CA LEU A 15 -2.79 -18.09 4.92
C LEU A 15 -4.24 -17.98 4.44
N SER A 16 -4.65 -18.85 3.53
CA SER A 16 -6.02 -18.91 3.03
C SER A 16 -6.58 -20.32 3.20
N SER A 17 -7.77 -20.39 3.78
CA SER A 17 -8.55 -21.64 3.85
C SER A 17 -9.53 -21.79 2.68
N ARG A 18 -9.61 -20.84 1.77
CA ARG A 18 -10.68 -20.72 0.76
C ARG A 18 -10.54 -21.68 -0.42
N HIS A 19 -9.29 -22.05 -0.75
CA HIS A 19 -8.96 -22.90 -1.91
C HIS A 19 -7.98 -24.01 -1.55
N HIS A 20 -8.19 -24.72 -0.45
CA HIS A 20 -7.20 -25.53 0.23
C HIS A 20 -6.27 -24.68 1.11
N PRO A 21 -5.57 -25.26 2.07
CA PRO A 21 -4.66 -24.53 2.94
C PRO A 21 -3.46 -24.05 2.13
N GLU A 22 -3.62 -22.89 1.50
CA GLU A 22 -2.56 -22.23 0.76
C GLU A 22 -1.84 -21.24 1.66
N SER A 23 -0.54 -21.30 1.61
CA SER A 23 0.33 -20.35 2.29
C SER A 23 1.29 -19.75 1.26
N TRP A 24 1.34 -18.43 1.21
CA TRP A 24 2.33 -17.74 0.37
C TRP A 24 2.88 -16.49 1.05
N VAL A 25 4.02 -16.04 0.57
CA VAL A 25 4.61 -14.77 0.98
C VAL A 25 3.88 -13.64 0.27
N LYS A 26 3.19 -12.80 1.05
CA LYS A 26 2.50 -11.60 0.55
C LYS A 26 3.50 -10.48 0.24
N GLY A 27 4.56 -10.38 1.03
CA GLY A 27 5.59 -9.37 0.87
C GLY A 27 6.71 -9.55 1.88
N GLY A 28 7.77 -8.80 1.69
CA GLY A 28 8.89 -8.73 2.60
C GLY A 28 9.73 -7.50 2.33
N TYR A 29 10.10 -6.78 3.39
CA TYR A 29 10.89 -5.57 3.27
C TYR A 29 11.84 -5.38 4.45
N LEU A 30 12.92 -4.69 4.17
CA LEU A 30 13.85 -4.20 5.16
C LEU A 30 13.38 -2.82 5.65
N GLN A 31 13.32 -2.64 6.95
CA GLN A 31 13.06 -1.35 7.59
C GLN A 31 14.30 -0.91 8.36
N LEU A 32 14.70 0.31 8.10
CA LEU A 32 15.83 0.97 8.73
C LEU A 32 15.33 2.19 9.51
N ASP A 33 15.37 2.11 10.84
CA ASP A 33 15.13 3.22 11.76
C ASP A 33 16.46 3.84 12.22
N LYS A 34 17.57 3.14 11.93
CA LYS A 34 18.97 3.58 12.12
C LYS A 34 19.80 3.19 10.90
N LEU A 35 20.93 3.83 10.73
CA LEU A 35 21.89 3.55 9.64
C LEU A 35 23.25 3.10 10.20
N PRO A 36 23.39 1.83 10.64
CA PRO A 36 24.62 1.34 11.28
C PRO A 36 25.86 1.49 10.39
N PHE A 37 25.67 1.31 9.08
CA PHE A 37 26.72 1.44 8.08
C PHE A 37 27.18 2.89 7.81
N LEU A 38 26.46 3.90 8.35
CA LEU A 38 26.81 5.31 8.30
C LEU A 38 27.09 5.90 9.70
N GLY A 39 27.37 5.05 10.70
CA GLY A 39 27.65 5.49 12.05
C GLY A 39 26.46 5.96 12.87
N ASN A 40 25.25 5.56 12.49
CA ASN A 40 24.00 5.89 13.20
C ASN A 40 23.80 7.37 13.46
N PRO A 41 23.68 8.22 12.43
CA PRO A 41 23.49 9.64 12.65
C PRO A 41 22.19 9.91 13.43
N ASP A 42 22.27 10.67 14.51
CA ASP A 42 21.17 10.92 15.46
C ASP A 42 19.94 11.52 14.79
N TRP A 43 20.14 12.39 13.81
CA TRP A 43 19.02 12.98 13.09
C TRP A 43 18.20 11.95 12.31
N PHE A 44 18.86 10.92 11.75
CA PHE A 44 18.14 9.86 11.07
C PHE A 44 17.37 9.01 12.07
N ALA A 45 18.05 8.51 13.10
CA ALA A 45 17.44 7.67 14.13
C ALA A 45 16.26 8.34 14.85
N LYS A 46 16.28 9.68 14.93
CA LYS A 46 15.23 10.45 15.60
C LYS A 46 14.00 10.74 14.72
N TYR A 47 14.20 10.91 13.43
CA TYR A 47 13.15 11.47 12.58
C TYR A 47 12.81 10.64 11.35
N MET A 48 13.65 9.67 10.97
CA MET A 48 13.55 9.02 9.68
C MET A 48 13.30 7.53 9.81
N THR A 49 12.57 7.01 8.84
CA THR A 49 12.42 5.57 8.60
C THR A 49 12.52 5.30 7.11
N LEU A 50 13.40 4.40 6.71
CA LEU A 50 13.53 3.92 5.34
C LEU A 50 13.00 2.48 5.25
N ARG A 51 12.15 2.22 4.25
CA ARG A 51 11.71 0.87 3.93
C ARG A 51 12.07 0.53 2.49
N VAL A 52 12.56 -0.68 2.26
CA VAL A 52 12.93 -1.17 0.93
C VAL A 52 12.54 -2.63 0.79
N GLY A 53 11.83 -2.96 -0.26
CA GLY A 53 11.42 -4.34 -0.56
C GLY A 53 10.08 -4.45 -1.25
N HIS A 54 9.46 -5.59 -1.08
CA HIS A 54 8.12 -5.89 -1.57
C HIS A 54 7.10 -5.60 -0.47
N MET A 55 6.33 -4.53 -0.59
CA MET A 55 5.47 -4.04 0.48
C MET A 55 4.18 -3.42 -0.03
N GLU A 56 3.23 -3.25 0.87
CA GLU A 56 2.05 -2.43 0.62
C GLU A 56 2.45 -0.97 0.44
N ILE A 57 1.87 -0.34 -0.58
CA ILE A 57 2.12 1.06 -0.89
C ILE A 57 1.47 1.94 0.17
N ASN A 58 2.21 2.86 0.75
CA ASN A 58 1.71 3.76 1.79
C ASN A 58 0.90 4.92 1.20
N TYR A 59 -0.22 4.58 0.55
CA TYR A 59 -1.15 5.52 -0.05
C TYR A 59 -2.45 5.60 0.77
N GLY A 60 -2.81 6.77 1.26
CA GLY A 60 -3.95 6.92 2.15
C GLY A 60 -3.77 6.18 3.48
N ASP A 61 -4.82 6.15 4.29
CA ASP A 61 -4.81 5.44 5.58
C ASP A 61 -5.88 4.34 5.64
N ALA A 62 -6.93 4.43 4.82
CA ALA A 62 -8.10 3.55 4.94
C ALA A 62 -7.80 2.11 4.53
N HIS A 63 -6.95 1.88 3.53
CA HIS A 63 -6.64 0.54 3.04
C HIS A 63 -5.88 -0.32 4.07
N PHE A 64 -5.15 0.29 4.99
CA PHE A 64 -4.51 -0.43 6.10
C PHE A 64 -5.51 -0.92 7.15
N ARG A 65 -6.72 -0.40 7.12
CA ARG A 65 -7.81 -0.78 8.02
C ARG A 65 -8.75 -1.76 7.36
N ARG A 66 -8.25 -2.79 6.79
CA ARG A 66 -9.00 -3.78 6.02
C ARG A 66 -10.37 -4.13 6.60
N THR A 67 -11.31 -4.45 5.72
CA THR A 67 -12.67 -4.87 6.06
C THR A 67 -12.79 -6.38 6.32
N ASP A 68 -11.73 -7.14 6.09
CA ASP A 68 -11.67 -8.57 6.31
C ASP A 68 -11.05 -8.93 7.68
N ASN A 69 -11.16 -10.20 8.08
CA ASN A 69 -10.51 -10.78 9.25
C ASN A 69 -10.79 -10.04 10.58
N GLY A 70 -12.01 -9.64 10.81
CA GLY A 70 -12.42 -8.99 12.06
C GLY A 70 -12.13 -7.49 12.13
N ASN A 71 -11.44 -6.93 11.16
CA ASN A 71 -11.20 -5.50 11.10
C ASN A 71 -12.38 -4.70 10.54
N ALA A 72 -13.39 -5.38 10.00
CA ALA A 72 -14.58 -4.75 9.44
C ALA A 72 -15.28 -3.79 10.40
N MET A 73 -15.35 -4.13 11.68
CA MET A 73 -16.00 -3.30 12.68
C MET A 73 -15.21 -2.02 13.03
N TYR A 74 -13.94 -1.95 12.67
CA TYR A 74 -13.08 -0.79 12.90
C TYR A 74 -12.85 0.06 11.65
N ASN A 75 -13.34 -0.39 10.50
CA ASN A 75 -13.26 0.36 9.25
C ASN A 75 -14.58 1.10 9.03
N PRO A 76 -14.60 2.43 9.09
CA PRO A 76 -15.81 3.22 8.85
C PRO A 76 -16.26 3.23 7.39
N PHE A 77 -15.44 2.71 6.48
CA PHE A 77 -15.70 2.65 5.06
C PHE A 77 -16.03 1.23 4.63
N VAL A 78 -17.07 1.09 3.85
CA VAL A 78 -17.41 -0.18 3.20
C VAL A 78 -16.47 -0.38 2.03
N GLY A 79 -15.40 -1.12 2.27
CA GLY A 79 -14.42 -1.48 1.27
C GLY A 79 -13.28 -0.46 1.07
N ASN A 80 -12.19 -0.97 0.58
CA ASN A 80 -11.02 -0.19 0.19
C ASN A 80 -10.99 -0.08 -1.32
N TYR A 81 -11.38 1.08 -1.83
CA TYR A 81 -11.53 1.30 -3.27
C TYR A 81 -10.25 1.65 -3.97
N ILE A 82 -9.32 2.20 -3.22
CA ILE A 82 -8.05 2.68 -3.75
C ILE A 82 -6.95 1.89 -3.07
N MET A 83 -6.15 1.17 -3.85
CA MET A 83 -5.06 0.32 -3.40
C MET A 83 -5.50 -0.72 -2.35
N ASP A 84 -5.96 -1.83 -2.84
CA ASP A 84 -6.19 -3.03 -2.04
C ASP A 84 -4.94 -3.38 -1.22
N ALA A 85 -5.15 -3.90 -0.02
CA ALA A 85 -4.08 -4.44 0.82
C ALA A 85 -3.27 -5.59 0.18
N PHE A 86 -3.73 -6.16 -0.93
CA PHE A 86 -2.97 -7.07 -1.78
C PHE A 86 -2.24 -6.37 -2.92
N ALA A 87 -2.43 -5.08 -3.07
CA ALA A 87 -1.71 -4.27 -4.03
C ALA A 87 -0.33 -3.92 -3.47
N THR A 88 0.57 -4.88 -3.53
CA THR A 88 1.97 -4.72 -3.12
C THR A 88 2.84 -4.43 -4.33
N GLU A 89 3.85 -3.62 -4.16
CA GLU A 89 4.85 -3.33 -5.18
C GLU A 89 6.26 -3.49 -4.62
N VAL A 90 7.23 -3.64 -5.50
CA VAL A 90 8.65 -3.65 -5.13
C VAL A 90 9.22 -2.24 -5.26
N GLY A 91 9.78 -1.73 -4.18
CA GLY A 91 10.32 -0.38 -4.16
C GLY A 91 10.84 0.03 -2.80
N GLY A 92 10.83 1.33 -2.53
CA GLY A 92 11.21 1.87 -1.24
C GLY A 92 10.52 3.18 -0.95
N ASP A 93 10.38 3.49 0.32
CA ASP A 93 9.92 4.78 0.82
C ASP A 93 10.78 5.28 1.98
N LEU A 94 10.92 6.57 2.04
CA LEU A 94 11.57 7.30 3.11
C LEU A 94 10.54 8.19 3.79
N THR A 95 10.35 7.99 5.07
CA THR A 95 9.41 8.75 5.89
C THR A 95 10.17 9.63 6.88
N PHE A 96 9.80 10.87 6.96
CA PHE A 96 10.20 11.82 7.99
C PHE A 96 9.03 12.10 8.93
N GLN A 97 9.29 12.08 10.24
CA GLN A 97 8.28 12.40 11.26
C GLN A 97 8.85 13.31 12.33
N ASN A 98 8.14 14.39 12.63
CA ASN A 98 8.50 15.28 13.72
C ASN A 98 7.28 16.01 14.26
N ASN A 99 7.06 15.98 15.57
CA ASN A 99 6.02 16.72 16.29
C ASN A 99 4.61 16.64 15.66
N GLY A 100 4.23 15.45 15.21
CA GLY A 100 2.94 15.19 14.55
C GLY A 100 2.98 15.35 13.02
N PHE A 101 3.94 16.02 12.46
CA PHE A 101 4.10 16.10 11.01
C PHE A 101 4.71 14.81 10.45
N LEU A 102 4.19 14.39 9.31
CA LEU A 102 4.67 13.26 8.53
C LEU A 102 4.86 13.71 7.09
N VAL A 103 6.04 13.44 6.55
CA VAL A 103 6.34 13.62 5.12
C VAL A 103 6.94 12.30 4.61
N MET A 104 6.40 11.75 3.55
CA MET A 104 6.93 10.54 2.94
C MET A 104 7.08 10.71 1.45
N GLY A 105 8.20 10.25 0.92
CA GLY A 105 8.45 10.08 -0.50
C GLY A 105 8.87 8.65 -0.80
N GLY A 106 8.40 8.11 -1.91
CA GLY A 106 8.74 6.74 -2.30
C GLY A 106 8.73 6.53 -3.80
N MET A 107 9.33 5.41 -4.19
CA MET A 107 9.45 4.99 -5.57
C MET A 107 9.30 3.47 -5.66
N THR A 108 8.54 3.02 -6.65
CA THR A 108 8.31 1.60 -6.89
C THR A 108 8.47 1.24 -8.36
N GLY A 109 8.47 -0.06 -8.65
CA GLY A 109 8.52 -0.57 -10.00
C GLY A 109 7.23 -0.36 -10.81
N GLY A 110 6.16 0.18 -10.23
CA GLY A 110 4.93 0.54 -10.95
C GLY A 110 3.98 -0.61 -11.29
N GLU A 111 4.31 -1.84 -10.94
CA GLU A 111 3.44 -2.99 -11.19
C GLU A 111 3.22 -3.84 -9.94
N ILE A 112 2.00 -4.40 -9.84
CA ILE A 112 1.58 -5.26 -8.71
C ILE A 112 2.55 -6.43 -8.58
N GLN A 113 2.95 -6.70 -7.33
CA GLN A 113 3.78 -7.85 -6.95
C GLN A 113 5.14 -7.89 -7.63
N GLY A 114 5.65 -6.74 -8.07
CA GLY A 114 6.91 -6.68 -8.82
C GLY A 114 6.86 -7.34 -10.19
N GLY A 115 5.65 -7.54 -10.73
CA GLY A 115 5.45 -8.08 -12.06
C GLY A 115 6.13 -7.23 -13.14
N VAL A 116 6.45 -7.87 -14.25
CA VAL A 116 6.93 -7.21 -15.46
C VAL A 116 6.09 -7.74 -16.62
N THR A 117 5.01 -7.04 -16.95
CA THR A 117 4.11 -7.48 -18.01
C THR A 117 4.64 -7.09 -19.38
N ASN A 118 5.10 -5.85 -19.49
CA ASN A 118 5.77 -5.36 -20.69
C ASN A 118 6.96 -4.46 -20.28
N PRO A 119 8.19 -4.91 -20.46
CA PRO A 119 9.39 -4.15 -20.05
C PRO A 119 9.49 -2.77 -20.69
N ASP A 120 9.05 -2.63 -21.94
CA ASP A 120 9.21 -1.40 -22.71
C ASP A 120 8.26 -0.30 -22.24
N ASN A 121 7.08 -0.69 -21.77
CA ASN A 121 6.02 0.25 -21.31
C ASN A 121 5.96 0.38 -19.79
N ARG A 122 6.82 -0.32 -19.07
CA ARG A 122 6.88 -0.20 -17.61
C ARG A 122 7.64 1.04 -17.19
N LYS A 123 7.00 1.87 -16.39
CA LYS A 123 7.61 3.07 -15.79
C LYS A 123 7.59 2.98 -14.28
N VAL A 124 8.51 3.70 -13.68
CA VAL A 124 8.58 3.84 -12.24
C VAL A 124 7.35 4.61 -11.74
N SER A 125 6.80 4.19 -10.61
CA SER A 125 5.78 4.95 -9.89
C SER A 125 6.40 5.75 -8.77
N LEU A 126 5.92 6.98 -8.60
CA LEU A 126 6.30 7.87 -7.52
C LEU A 126 5.14 8.01 -6.54
N ILE A 127 5.47 8.03 -5.26
CA ILE A 127 4.52 8.14 -4.17
C ILE A 127 4.93 9.27 -3.27
N GLY A 128 3.97 10.09 -2.87
CA GLY A 128 4.16 11.11 -1.86
C GLY A 128 3.04 11.06 -0.82
N LYS A 129 3.35 11.36 0.43
CA LYS A 129 2.36 11.50 1.50
C LYS A 129 2.76 12.61 2.43
N LEU A 130 1.78 13.43 2.77
CA LEU A 130 1.88 14.44 3.81
C LEU A 130 0.85 14.12 4.88
N GLY A 131 1.19 14.35 6.13
CA GLY A 131 0.28 14.09 7.23
C GLY A 131 0.55 14.95 8.45
N TYR A 132 -0.49 15.10 9.24
CA TYR A 132 -0.43 15.64 10.59
C TYR A 132 -1.23 14.72 11.50
N ASP A 133 -0.59 14.18 12.53
CA ASP A 133 -1.20 13.26 13.50
C ASP A 133 -0.70 13.63 14.90
N LYS A 134 -1.57 14.25 15.68
CA LYS A 134 -1.19 14.72 17.01
C LYS A 134 -2.36 14.66 17.98
N GLN A 135 -2.07 14.25 19.22
CA GLN A 135 -2.95 14.46 20.34
C GLN A 135 -2.92 15.95 20.70
N LEU A 136 -4.05 16.63 20.51
CA LEU A 136 -4.19 18.07 20.76
C LEU A 136 -4.67 18.37 22.19
N SER A 137 -5.49 17.46 22.76
CA SER A 137 -5.94 17.48 24.16
C SER A 137 -6.08 16.06 24.67
N GLU A 138 -6.45 15.88 25.94
CA GLU A 138 -6.66 14.54 26.52
C GLU A 138 -7.69 13.71 25.72
N ASP A 139 -8.74 14.35 25.24
CA ASP A 139 -9.85 13.70 24.55
C ASP A 139 -9.84 13.87 23.02
N PHE A 140 -8.94 14.68 22.47
CA PHE A 140 -8.97 15.02 21.05
C PHE A 140 -7.64 14.78 20.32
N ARG A 141 -7.65 13.81 19.41
CA ARG A 141 -6.57 13.56 18.45
C ARG A 141 -7.01 13.93 17.06
N LEU A 142 -6.20 14.74 16.39
CA LEU A 142 -6.39 15.09 14.99
C LEU A 142 -5.41 14.32 14.12
N ARG A 143 -5.95 13.60 13.12
CA ARG A 143 -5.15 12.97 12.06
C ARG A 143 -5.71 13.36 10.71
N LEU A 144 -4.87 14.03 9.92
CA LEU A 144 -5.15 14.39 8.52
C LEU A 144 -4.00 13.93 7.66
N THR A 145 -4.30 13.26 6.54
CA THR A 145 -3.29 12.81 5.60
C THR A 145 -3.74 13.07 4.17
N GLY A 146 -2.79 13.43 3.31
CA GLY A 146 -2.96 13.50 1.87
C GLY A 146 -1.88 12.68 1.18
N SER A 147 -2.24 11.96 0.12
CA SER A 147 -1.32 11.11 -0.62
C SER A 147 -1.48 11.32 -2.12
N ILE A 148 -0.36 11.20 -2.82
CA ILE A 148 -0.30 11.18 -4.27
C ILE A 148 0.43 9.94 -4.74
N TYR A 149 -0.07 9.32 -5.79
CA TYR A 149 0.59 8.25 -6.52
C TYR A 149 0.53 8.57 -8.00
N THR A 150 1.65 8.49 -8.68
CA THR A 150 1.74 8.77 -10.10
C THR A 150 2.65 7.78 -10.82
N THR A 151 2.25 7.37 -12.00
CA THR A 151 3.04 6.55 -12.92
C THR A 151 2.84 7.04 -14.34
N ALA A 152 3.87 7.02 -15.15
CA ALA A 152 3.78 7.40 -16.55
C ALA A 152 3.35 6.24 -17.46
N GLY A 153 3.37 5.02 -16.97
CA GLY A 153 2.91 3.83 -17.69
C GLY A 153 2.99 2.60 -16.81
N SER A 154 1.88 1.85 -16.76
CA SER A 154 1.80 0.57 -16.07
C SER A 154 0.68 -0.25 -16.68
N GLN A 155 0.99 -1.44 -17.10
CA GLN A 155 -0.04 -2.37 -17.61
C GLN A 155 -0.81 -3.05 -16.49
N ARG A 156 -0.23 -3.11 -15.30
CA ARG A 156 -0.83 -3.79 -14.15
C ARG A 156 -0.68 -2.94 -12.89
N ASN A 157 -1.29 -1.75 -12.92
CA ASN A 157 -1.22 -0.84 -11.79
C ASN A 157 -2.05 -1.34 -10.60
N THR A 158 -1.76 -0.79 -9.44
CA THR A 158 -2.39 -1.16 -8.17
C THR A 158 -3.57 -0.30 -7.80
N LEU A 159 -3.79 0.80 -8.53
CA LEU A 159 -4.91 1.70 -8.27
C LEU A 159 -6.23 1.00 -8.53
N TYR A 160 -7.18 1.17 -7.64
CA TYR A 160 -8.55 0.65 -7.77
C TYR A 160 -8.65 -0.88 -7.90
N GLY A 161 -7.72 -1.61 -7.30
CA GLY A 161 -7.74 -3.08 -7.30
C GLY A 161 -8.94 -3.71 -6.59
N GLY A 162 -9.60 -2.98 -5.72
CA GLY A 162 -10.72 -3.44 -4.90
C GLY A 162 -10.32 -4.47 -3.86
N ASP A 163 -10.91 -4.41 -2.67
CA ASP A 163 -10.72 -5.42 -1.65
C ASP A 163 -11.58 -6.66 -1.95
N ARG A 164 -11.06 -7.86 -1.71
CA ARG A 164 -11.77 -9.12 -1.93
C ARG A 164 -12.82 -9.40 -0.87
N ALA A 165 -12.73 -8.78 0.29
CA ALA A 165 -13.55 -9.10 1.46
C ALA A 165 -14.65 -8.06 1.70
N GLY A 166 -15.64 -7.96 0.83
CA GLY A 166 -16.85 -7.17 1.05
C GLY A 166 -16.92 -5.86 0.26
N SER A 167 -15.88 -5.47 -0.46
CA SER A 167 -15.87 -4.28 -1.32
C SER A 167 -16.11 -4.58 -2.79
N ARG A 168 -16.79 -5.68 -3.08
CA ARG A 168 -17.18 -5.98 -4.45
C ARG A 168 -18.33 -5.08 -4.86
N TYR A 169 -18.05 -4.14 -5.74
CA TYR A 169 -19.09 -3.45 -6.45
C TYR A 169 -19.65 -4.35 -7.53
N TYR A 170 -20.94 -4.49 -7.49
CA TYR A 170 -21.67 -5.05 -8.61
C TYR A 170 -22.16 -3.90 -9.47
N MET A 171 -22.03 -4.00 -10.78
CA MET A 171 -22.74 -3.11 -11.67
C MET A 171 -24.22 -3.33 -11.45
N VAL A 172 -24.90 -2.31 -10.96
CA VAL A 172 -26.36 -2.35 -10.74
C VAL A 172 -27.10 -2.34 -12.09
N MET A 173 -26.45 -1.84 -13.14
CA MET A 173 -26.94 -1.90 -14.51
C MET A 173 -25.92 -2.63 -15.37
N GLU A 174 -26.20 -3.90 -15.64
CA GLU A 174 -25.34 -4.74 -16.45
C GLU A 174 -25.46 -4.40 -17.93
N ASN A 175 -24.33 -4.24 -18.58
CA ASN A 175 -24.27 -4.35 -20.01
C ASN A 175 -24.21 -5.85 -20.37
N THR A 176 -25.24 -6.34 -21.03
CA THR A 176 -25.37 -7.76 -21.41
C THR A 176 -24.25 -8.28 -22.34
N LEU A 177 -23.46 -7.40 -22.93
CA LEU A 177 -22.26 -7.74 -23.70
C LEU A 177 -21.03 -8.01 -22.82
N ALA A 178 -21.13 -7.80 -21.54
CA ALA A 178 -20.02 -7.82 -20.63
C ALA A 178 -20.10 -8.91 -19.54
N SER A 179 -20.83 -9.98 -19.78
CA SER A 179 -21.15 -11.05 -18.83
C SER A 179 -19.99 -12.02 -18.51
N THR A 180 -18.75 -11.53 -18.43
CA THR A 180 -17.65 -12.33 -17.89
C THR A 180 -17.48 -12.06 -16.42
N SER A 181 -17.07 -13.07 -15.65
CA SER A 181 -16.82 -12.96 -14.21
C SER A 181 -15.86 -11.84 -13.82
N ARG A 182 -15.12 -11.28 -14.77
CA ARG A 182 -14.25 -10.13 -14.61
C ARG A 182 -14.99 -8.78 -14.64
N ASN A 183 -16.16 -8.75 -15.17
CA ASN A 183 -16.99 -7.53 -15.25
C ASN A 183 -17.74 -7.25 -13.95
N PHE A 184 -17.84 -8.23 -13.06
CA PHE A 184 -18.30 -8.03 -11.69
C PHE A 184 -17.27 -7.33 -10.79
N THR A 185 -16.10 -7.03 -11.29
CA THR A 185 -15.15 -6.13 -10.64
C THR A 185 -15.37 -4.69 -11.11
N SER A 186 -16.62 -4.32 -11.33
CA SER A 186 -17.05 -2.97 -11.59
C SER A 186 -16.66 -2.07 -10.41
N GLY A 187 -16.19 -0.92 -10.69
CA GLY A 187 -15.52 -0.04 -9.78
C GLY A 187 -14.00 0.00 -10.05
N ARG A 188 -13.47 -0.89 -10.84
CA ARG A 188 -12.17 -0.67 -11.44
C ARG A 188 -12.31 0.48 -12.44
N ILE A 189 -12.03 1.65 -11.98
CA ILE A 189 -11.54 2.65 -12.91
C ILE A 189 -10.16 2.14 -13.32
N ASN A 190 -10.13 1.44 -14.43
CA ASN A 190 -8.87 1.21 -15.12
C ASN A 190 -8.56 2.54 -15.80
N PRO A 191 -7.59 3.33 -15.30
CA PRO A 191 -7.29 4.64 -15.87
C PRO A 191 -6.69 4.56 -17.28
N GLY A 192 -6.83 3.42 -17.91
CA GLY A 192 -6.25 3.15 -19.21
C GLY A 192 -4.77 2.89 -19.09
N GLN A 193 -4.30 2.00 -19.91
CA GLN A 193 -2.89 1.93 -20.23
C GLN A 193 -2.61 3.16 -21.07
N THR A 194 -1.89 4.10 -20.52
CA THR A 194 -1.27 5.11 -21.37
C THR A 194 -0.10 4.41 -22.04
N ASP A 195 -0.31 4.08 -23.28
CA ASP A 195 0.77 3.66 -24.19
C ASP A 195 1.81 4.76 -24.33
#